data_2f942f7542ce1262e3cfc657b94657e3
#
_entry.id   2f942f7542ce1262e3cfc657b94657e3
#
_cell.length_a   1.000
_cell.length_b   1.000
_cell.length_c   1.000
_cell.angle_alpha   90.00
_cell.angle_beta   90.00
_cell.angle_gamma   90.00
#
_symmetry.space_group_name_H-M   'P 1'
#
loop_
_entity.id
_entity.type
_entity.pdbx_description
1 polymer ?
#
loop_
_entity_poly.entity_id
_entity_poly.type
_entity_poly.pdbx_seq_one_letter_code
_entity_poly.pdbx_strand_id
1 'polypeptide(L)'
;GDTGVLVATRLARSCQVVGISTRPALVSGQELGNRLTDPAGWRRSYLVPYRRFRRLDRVRTVHGRITSVDLDRREVRVDRTYLGIAVEPYDVLVIATGASNGFWRHDRVEDLPAIDDQLATVAARLEAAATIAVVGGGATGVSVADNLARRGGTEVHLFHSGDVPLPGYHPKVRRWIVRRLRD
;
A
#
# COMPACT_ATOMS: atom_id res chain seq x y z
N GLY A 1 -0.37 -4.95 6.37
CA GLY A 1 -1.50 -4.33 5.67
C GLY A 1 -2.81 -4.53 6.44
N ASP A 2 -3.96 -4.17 5.86
CA ASP A 2 -5.29 -4.21 6.51
C ASP A 2 -5.62 -5.58 7.12
N THR A 3 -5.42 -6.65 6.36
CA THR A 3 -5.67 -8.02 6.84
C THR A 3 -4.81 -8.37 8.06
N GLY A 4 -3.52 -8.06 8.04
CA GLY A 4 -2.62 -8.33 9.15
C GLY A 4 -3.01 -7.58 10.42
N VAL A 5 -3.39 -6.30 10.30
CA VAL A 5 -3.87 -5.49 11.43
C VAL A 5 -5.17 -6.07 12.00
N LEU A 6 -6.12 -6.44 11.12
CA LEU A 6 -7.40 -7.01 11.55
C LEU A 6 -7.20 -8.34 12.29
N VAL A 7 -6.39 -9.23 11.76
CA VAL A 7 -6.09 -10.54 12.38
C VAL A 7 -5.37 -10.34 13.71
N ALA A 8 -4.30 -9.52 13.74
CA ALA A 8 -3.54 -9.25 14.96
C ALA A 8 -4.41 -8.70 16.08
N THR A 9 -5.30 -7.72 15.79
CA THR A 9 -6.20 -7.15 16.79
C THR A 9 -7.25 -8.12 17.31
N ARG A 10 -7.62 -9.14 16.54
CA ARG A 10 -8.55 -10.19 16.97
C ARG A 10 -7.84 -11.23 17.84
N LEU A 11 -6.69 -11.72 17.39
CA LEU A 11 -5.91 -12.76 18.09
C LEU A 11 -5.32 -12.25 19.41
N ALA A 12 -4.92 -10.98 19.51
CA ALA A 12 -4.36 -10.39 20.72
C ALA A 12 -5.31 -10.39 21.94
N ARG A 13 -6.56 -10.82 21.78
CA ARG A 13 -7.50 -11.01 22.89
C ARG A 13 -7.26 -12.30 23.66
N SER A 14 -6.72 -13.32 22.98
CA SER A 14 -6.56 -14.68 23.53
C SER A 14 -5.18 -15.27 23.34
N CYS A 15 -4.30 -14.65 22.55
CA CYS A 15 -2.98 -15.13 22.24
C CYS A 15 -1.93 -14.04 22.43
N GLN A 16 -0.67 -14.42 22.66
CA GLN A 16 0.47 -13.52 22.49
C GLN A 16 0.73 -13.37 20.99
N VAL A 17 0.67 -12.15 20.49
CA VAL A 17 0.82 -11.88 19.06
C VAL A 17 2.07 -11.05 18.79
N VAL A 18 2.89 -11.52 17.86
CA VAL A 18 4.01 -10.77 17.28
C VAL A 18 3.63 -10.38 15.85
N GLY A 19 3.60 -9.09 15.56
CA GLY A 19 3.33 -8.55 14.24
C GLY A 19 4.62 -8.08 13.57
N ILE A 20 5.04 -8.72 12.47
CA ILE A 20 6.24 -8.35 11.73
C ILE A 20 5.83 -7.55 10.49
N SER A 21 6.48 -6.42 10.26
CA SER A 21 6.19 -5.56 9.12
C SER A 21 7.41 -4.77 8.67
N THR A 22 7.54 -4.57 7.36
CA THR A 22 8.57 -3.70 6.77
C THR A 22 8.26 -2.20 6.95
N ARG A 23 7.10 -1.84 7.51
CA ARG A 23 6.68 -0.46 7.76
C ARG A 23 6.11 -0.33 9.17
N PRO A 24 6.33 0.82 9.84
CA PRO A 24 5.82 1.08 11.19
C PRO A 24 4.37 1.60 11.17
N ALA A 25 3.71 1.49 10.03
CA ALA A 25 2.37 2.00 9.81
C ALA A 25 1.54 1.09 8.91
N LEU A 26 0.24 1.15 9.07
CA LEU A 26 -0.70 0.68 8.05
C LEU A 26 -0.64 1.65 6.87
N VAL A 27 -0.26 1.13 5.71
CA VAL A 27 -0.35 1.83 4.44
C VAL A 27 -1.55 1.25 3.71
N SER A 28 -2.64 1.98 3.61
CA SER A 28 -3.80 1.54 2.83
C SER A 28 -3.42 1.41 1.36
N GLY A 29 -3.66 0.25 0.79
CA GLY A 29 -3.36 -0.01 -0.63
C GLY A 29 -4.41 0.51 -1.58
N GLN A 30 -5.48 1.07 -1.05
CA GLN A 30 -6.54 1.72 -1.79
C GLN A 30 -6.20 3.21 -1.99
N GLU A 31 -6.95 3.91 -2.78
CA GLU A 31 -6.79 5.37 -2.99
C GLU A 31 -5.45 5.79 -3.61
N LEU A 32 -4.99 5.02 -4.60
CA LEU A 32 -3.76 5.32 -5.31
C LEU A 32 -3.82 6.68 -6.04
N GLY A 33 -4.97 7.00 -6.61
CA GLY A 33 -5.20 8.28 -7.25
C GLY A 33 -4.93 9.45 -6.29
N ASN A 34 -5.50 9.40 -5.10
CA ASN A 34 -5.27 10.42 -4.06
C ASN A 34 -3.82 10.46 -3.59
N ARG A 35 -3.17 9.31 -3.49
CA ARG A 35 -1.74 9.25 -3.10
C ARG A 35 -0.86 10.05 -4.06
N LEU A 36 -1.20 10.07 -5.34
CA LEU A 36 -0.45 10.76 -6.38
C LEU A 36 -0.80 12.24 -6.51
N THR A 37 -2.06 12.60 -6.29
CA THR A 37 -2.58 13.94 -6.56
C THR A 37 -2.72 14.81 -5.33
N ASP A 38 -2.95 14.22 -4.16
CA ASP A 38 -2.98 14.87 -2.84
C ASP A 38 -2.22 14.02 -1.81
N PRO A 39 -0.87 13.96 -1.91
CA PRO A 39 -0.06 13.15 -1.01
C PRO A 39 -0.22 13.57 0.46
N ALA A 40 -0.45 14.85 0.74
CA ALA A 40 -0.65 15.34 2.10
C ALA A 40 -1.98 14.87 2.71
N GLY A 41 -3.08 14.94 1.95
CA GLY A 41 -4.38 14.41 2.37
C GLY A 41 -4.36 12.89 2.50
N TRP A 42 -3.74 12.21 1.54
CA TRP A 42 -3.56 10.76 1.61
C TRP A 42 -2.76 10.35 2.86
N ARG A 43 -1.65 11.04 3.15
CA ARG A 43 -0.84 10.78 4.34
C ARG A 43 -1.65 10.89 5.63
N ARG A 44 -2.48 11.90 5.75
CA ARG A 44 -3.34 12.10 6.93
C ARG A 44 -4.35 10.97 7.12
N SER A 45 -4.91 10.45 6.03
CA SER A 45 -6.06 9.54 6.06
C SER A 45 -5.68 8.07 5.92
N TYR A 46 -4.62 7.74 5.18
CA TYR A 46 -4.30 6.38 4.74
C TYR A 46 -2.94 5.87 5.22
N LEU A 47 -2.08 6.72 5.79
CA LEU A 47 -0.85 6.33 6.46
C LEU A 47 -1.06 6.39 7.97
N VAL A 48 -1.45 5.27 8.57
CA VAL A 48 -1.81 5.23 9.98
C VAL A 48 -0.74 4.49 10.79
N PRO A 49 0.09 5.20 11.59
CA PRO A 49 1.07 4.56 12.47
C PRO A 49 0.44 3.53 13.38
N TYR A 50 1.08 2.36 13.57
CA TYR A 50 0.52 1.28 14.39
C TYR A 50 0.22 1.72 15.81
N ARG A 51 1.00 2.64 16.38
CA ARG A 51 0.76 3.23 17.70
C ARG A 51 -0.58 3.97 17.86
N ARG A 52 -1.26 4.30 16.76
CA ARG A 52 -2.61 4.90 16.81
C ARG A 52 -3.73 3.87 16.99
N PHE A 53 -3.43 2.60 16.81
CA PHE A 53 -4.40 1.52 16.98
C PHE A 53 -4.35 0.98 18.41
N ARG A 54 -5.15 1.49 19.34
CA ARG A 54 -5.22 1.00 20.72
C ARG A 54 -5.39 -0.52 20.84
N ARG A 55 -6.03 -1.15 19.86
CA ARG A 55 -6.20 -2.60 19.85
C ARG A 55 -4.90 -3.35 19.52
N LEU A 56 -3.88 -2.67 19.03
CA LEU A 56 -2.53 -3.20 18.82
C LEU A 56 -1.62 -3.02 20.05
N ASP A 57 -2.04 -2.37 21.12
CA ASP A 57 -1.22 -2.18 22.34
C ASP A 57 -0.82 -3.52 22.98
N ARG A 58 -1.58 -4.58 22.70
CA ARG A 58 -1.27 -5.96 23.13
C ARG A 58 -0.47 -6.76 22.11
N VAL A 59 -0.12 -6.18 20.99
CA VAL A 59 0.67 -6.81 19.93
C VAL A 59 2.09 -6.31 19.99
N ARG A 60 3.06 -7.21 20.15
CA ARG A 60 4.46 -6.84 20.01
C ARG A 60 4.78 -6.65 18.52
N THR A 61 5.14 -5.46 18.13
CA THR A 61 5.46 -5.15 16.74
C THR A 61 6.97 -5.23 16.51
N VAL A 62 7.38 -5.92 15.45
CA VAL A 62 8.76 -6.02 14.98
C VAL A 62 8.85 -5.33 13.61
N HIS A 63 9.63 -4.25 13.55
CA HIS A 63 9.91 -3.55 12.31
C HIS A 63 11.12 -4.19 11.64
N GLY A 64 10.89 -4.83 10.49
CA GLY A 64 11.92 -5.54 9.75
C GLY A 64 11.36 -6.37 8.61
N ARG A 65 12.27 -6.96 7.83
CA ARG A 65 11.97 -7.81 6.68
C ARG A 65 12.18 -9.28 7.04
N ILE A 66 11.19 -10.11 6.78
CA ILE A 66 11.31 -11.55 6.92
C ILE A 66 12.27 -12.05 5.82
N THR A 67 13.33 -12.76 6.23
CA THR A 67 14.33 -13.33 5.34
C THR A 67 14.17 -14.82 5.14
N SER A 68 13.68 -15.53 6.15
CA SER A 68 13.36 -16.95 6.05
C SER A 68 12.33 -17.37 7.10
N VAL A 69 11.68 -18.49 6.81
CA VAL A 69 10.78 -19.21 7.72
C VAL A 69 11.28 -20.63 7.81
N ASP A 70 11.58 -21.11 9.03
CA ASP A 70 11.91 -22.50 9.34
C ASP A 70 10.66 -23.16 9.89
N LEU A 71 10.07 -24.05 9.11
CA LEU A 71 8.83 -24.74 9.49
C LEU A 71 9.07 -25.86 10.51
N ASP A 72 10.24 -26.48 10.51
CA ASP A 72 10.58 -27.58 11.42
C ASP A 72 10.85 -27.03 12.83
N ARG A 73 11.62 -25.94 12.90
CA ARG A 73 11.90 -25.24 14.15
C ARG A 73 10.81 -24.29 14.58
N ARG A 74 9.86 -23.98 13.70
CA ARG A 74 8.82 -22.95 13.89
C ARG A 74 9.40 -21.60 14.25
N GLU A 75 10.34 -21.14 13.43
CA GLU A 75 11.03 -19.87 13.62
C GLU A 75 10.95 -18.99 12.38
N VAL A 76 10.82 -17.68 12.60
CA VAL A 76 10.89 -16.66 11.55
C VAL A 76 12.13 -15.82 11.77
N ARG A 77 12.99 -15.68 10.74
CA ARG A 77 14.13 -14.78 10.75
C ARG A 77 13.76 -13.43 10.18
N VAL A 78 14.10 -12.38 10.92
CA VAL A 78 13.75 -11.01 10.58
C VAL A 78 15.01 -10.15 10.55
N ASP A 79 15.31 -9.58 9.41
CA ASP A 79 16.33 -8.53 9.27
C ASP A 79 15.72 -7.20 9.73
N ARG A 80 16.25 -6.66 10.81
CA ARG A 80 15.81 -5.39 11.42
C ARG A 80 16.68 -4.22 10.98
N THR A 81 17.37 -4.35 9.86
CA THR A 81 18.27 -3.34 9.27
C THR A 81 19.41 -2.95 10.21
N TYR A 82 19.21 -1.98 11.09
CA TYR A 82 20.27 -1.47 11.99
C TYR A 82 20.39 -2.25 13.33
N LEU A 83 19.42 -3.10 13.63
CA LEU A 83 19.34 -3.86 14.90
C LEU A 83 19.76 -5.33 14.75
N GLY A 84 20.24 -5.71 13.57
CA GLY A 84 20.65 -7.08 13.27
C GLY A 84 19.47 -8.02 13.03
N ILE A 85 19.79 -9.33 13.01
CA ILE A 85 18.81 -10.39 12.76
C ILE A 85 18.14 -10.77 14.07
N ALA A 86 16.81 -10.77 14.09
CA ALA A 86 16.01 -11.36 15.15
C ALA A 86 15.47 -12.72 14.70
N VAL A 87 15.30 -13.64 15.64
CA VAL A 87 14.62 -14.92 15.45
C VAL A 87 13.37 -14.90 16.31
N GLU A 88 12.23 -15.12 15.70
CA GLU A 88 10.91 -15.09 16.35
C GLU A 88 10.32 -16.50 16.29
N PRO A 89 10.22 -17.21 17.43
CA PRO A 89 9.53 -18.49 17.50
C PRO A 89 8.02 -18.31 17.43
N TYR A 90 7.32 -19.34 16.93
CA TYR A 90 5.86 -19.33 16.84
C TYR A 90 5.24 -20.70 17.06
N ASP A 91 4.03 -20.72 17.62
CA ASP A 91 3.17 -21.92 17.65
C ASP A 91 2.29 -21.95 16.39
N VAL A 92 1.79 -20.77 15.97
CA VAL A 92 0.96 -20.59 14.78
C VAL A 92 1.49 -19.41 13.98
N LEU A 93 1.74 -19.63 12.70
CA LEU A 93 2.17 -18.60 11.76
C LEU A 93 0.99 -18.15 10.87
N VAL A 94 0.72 -16.86 10.86
CA VAL A 94 -0.25 -16.23 9.94
C VAL A 94 0.48 -15.39 8.90
N ILE A 95 0.38 -15.74 7.63
CA ILE A 95 0.99 -15.01 6.53
C ILE A 95 -0.01 -13.98 5.99
N ALA A 96 0.26 -12.70 6.22
CA ALA A 96 -0.58 -11.58 5.78
C ALA A 96 0.25 -10.49 5.06
N THR A 97 1.29 -10.91 4.33
CA THR A 97 2.25 -10.03 3.66
C THR A 97 1.66 -9.29 2.47
N GLY A 98 0.56 -9.79 1.90
CA GLY A 98 -0.03 -9.24 0.69
C GLY A 98 0.80 -9.55 -0.56
N ALA A 99 0.68 -8.70 -1.58
CA ALA A 99 1.42 -8.81 -2.83
C ALA A 99 2.28 -7.57 -3.08
N SER A 100 3.42 -7.75 -3.73
CA SER A 100 4.24 -6.65 -4.27
C SER A 100 3.73 -6.25 -5.66
N ASN A 101 3.82 -4.97 -6.00
CA ASN A 101 3.47 -4.47 -7.33
C ASN A 101 4.55 -3.55 -7.93
N GLY A 102 5.75 -3.55 -7.34
CA GLY A 102 6.91 -2.85 -7.83
C GLY A 102 6.95 -1.34 -7.59
N PHE A 103 5.83 -0.66 -7.41
CA PHE A 103 5.82 0.80 -7.31
C PHE A 103 5.86 1.29 -5.85
N TRP A 104 5.02 0.79 -4.97
CA TRP A 104 5.04 1.11 -3.53
C TRP A 104 4.69 -0.07 -2.62
N ARG A 105 4.54 -1.23 -3.16
CA ARG A 105 4.44 -2.48 -2.43
C ARG A 105 5.69 -3.30 -2.68
N HIS A 106 6.83 -2.76 -2.24
CA HIS A 106 8.10 -3.46 -2.24
C HIS A 106 8.39 -4.04 -0.84
N ASP A 107 9.38 -4.90 -0.76
CA ASP A 107 9.81 -5.62 0.45
C ASP A 107 10.87 -4.86 1.27
N ARG A 108 11.22 -3.64 0.89
CA ARG A 108 12.19 -2.83 1.63
C ARG A 108 11.62 -2.41 2.97
N VAL A 109 12.50 -2.35 3.97
CA VAL A 109 12.17 -1.75 5.26
C VAL A 109 12.16 -0.24 5.11
N GLU A 110 11.05 0.40 5.50
CA GLU A 110 10.87 1.85 5.43
C GLU A 110 10.38 2.38 6.76
N ASP A 111 10.91 3.50 7.16
CA ASP A 111 10.37 4.32 8.24
C ASP A 111 9.38 5.38 7.70
N LEU A 112 8.78 6.17 8.58
CA LEU A 112 7.84 7.20 8.17
C LEU A 112 8.49 8.31 7.34
N PRO A 113 9.71 8.83 7.68
CA PRO A 113 10.42 9.79 6.84
C PRO A 113 10.67 9.26 5.42
N ALA A 114 11.13 8.03 5.25
CA ALA A 114 11.37 7.44 3.93
C ALA A 114 10.09 7.35 3.08
N ILE A 115 8.94 7.06 3.71
CA ILE A 115 7.65 7.08 3.02
C ILE A 115 7.27 8.51 2.61
N ASP A 116 7.50 9.51 3.46
CA ASP A 116 7.22 10.91 3.18
C ASP A 116 8.10 11.44 2.03
N ASP A 117 9.40 11.14 2.04
CA ASP A 117 10.34 11.52 0.98
C ASP A 117 9.97 10.89 -0.37
N GLN A 118 9.54 9.62 -0.37
CA GLN A 118 9.07 8.96 -1.58
C GLN A 118 7.79 9.64 -2.14
N LEU A 119 6.84 9.99 -1.26
CA LEU A 119 5.63 10.72 -1.67
C LEU A 119 5.98 12.07 -2.28
N ALA A 120 6.85 12.85 -1.64
CA ALA A 120 7.28 14.17 -2.12
C ALA A 120 7.99 14.05 -3.47
N THR A 121 8.90 13.08 -3.61
CA THR A 121 9.64 12.85 -4.86
C THR A 121 8.70 12.52 -6.03
N VAL A 122 7.73 11.64 -5.80
CA VAL A 122 6.77 11.27 -6.86
C VAL A 122 5.86 12.44 -7.20
N ALA A 123 5.36 13.17 -6.19
CA ALA A 123 4.53 14.36 -6.42
C ALA A 123 5.25 15.42 -7.26
N ALA A 124 6.49 15.76 -6.91
CA ALA A 124 7.28 16.74 -7.66
C ALA A 124 7.52 16.31 -9.12
N ARG A 125 7.76 15.01 -9.37
CA ARG A 125 7.89 14.50 -10.74
C ARG A 125 6.61 14.60 -11.54
N LEU A 126 5.46 14.32 -10.92
CA LEU A 126 4.14 14.44 -11.56
C LEU A 126 3.75 15.89 -11.81
N GLU A 127 4.15 16.81 -10.93
CA GLU A 127 3.93 18.25 -11.10
C GLU A 127 4.77 18.84 -12.23
N ALA A 128 6.00 18.36 -12.40
CA ALA A 128 6.90 18.83 -13.45
C ALA A 128 6.59 18.22 -14.84
N ALA A 129 5.74 17.20 -14.90
CA ALA A 129 5.44 16.50 -16.16
C ALA A 129 4.39 17.28 -16.99
N ALA A 130 4.71 17.60 -18.24
CA ALA A 130 3.75 18.15 -19.18
C ALA A 130 2.71 17.10 -19.63
N THR A 131 3.12 15.84 -19.73
CA THR A 131 2.28 14.73 -20.16
C THR A 131 2.51 13.52 -19.25
N ILE A 132 1.43 12.83 -18.86
CA ILE A 132 1.47 11.62 -18.05
C ILE A 132 0.76 10.49 -18.78
N ALA A 133 1.46 9.38 -18.98
CA ALA A 133 0.89 8.13 -19.49
C ALA A 133 0.50 7.22 -18.31
N VAL A 134 -0.77 6.86 -18.21
CA VAL A 134 -1.29 5.85 -17.27
C VAL A 134 -1.54 4.57 -18.05
N VAL A 135 -0.86 3.48 -17.70
CA VAL A 135 -1.00 2.20 -18.38
C VAL A 135 -1.79 1.23 -17.50
N GLY A 136 -2.95 0.81 -18.01
CA GLY A 136 -3.86 -0.12 -17.36
C GLY A 136 -5.27 0.43 -17.14
N GLY A 137 -6.26 -0.17 -17.78
CA GLY A 137 -7.68 0.23 -17.73
C GLY A 137 -8.48 -0.38 -16.57
N GLY A 138 -7.83 -0.91 -15.54
CA GLY A 138 -8.49 -1.39 -14.31
C GLY A 138 -8.89 -0.24 -13.39
N ALA A 139 -9.51 -0.57 -12.25
CA ALA A 139 -9.98 0.42 -11.27
C ALA A 139 -8.85 1.40 -10.83
N THR A 140 -7.66 0.89 -10.60
CA THR A 140 -6.51 1.71 -10.20
C THR A 140 -6.12 2.71 -11.30
N GLY A 141 -5.93 2.24 -12.54
CA GLY A 141 -5.53 3.13 -13.64
C GLY A 141 -6.57 4.20 -13.94
N VAL A 142 -7.85 3.83 -13.94
CA VAL A 142 -8.97 4.79 -14.11
C VAL A 142 -8.99 5.83 -12.98
N SER A 143 -8.86 5.39 -11.72
CA SER A 143 -8.81 6.30 -10.57
C SER A 143 -7.61 7.25 -10.65
N VAL A 144 -6.44 6.75 -11.01
CA VAL A 144 -5.23 7.56 -11.18
C VAL A 144 -5.42 8.58 -12.29
N ALA A 145 -5.90 8.17 -13.46
CA ALA A 145 -6.12 9.05 -14.60
C ALA A 145 -7.13 10.16 -14.29
N ASP A 146 -8.29 9.82 -13.70
CA ASP A 146 -9.31 10.79 -13.31
C ASP A 146 -8.76 11.81 -12.28
N ASN A 147 -8.06 11.34 -11.25
CA ASN A 147 -7.52 12.23 -10.23
C ASN A 147 -6.41 13.15 -10.79
N LEU A 148 -5.53 12.65 -11.66
CA LEU A 148 -4.49 13.46 -12.29
C LEU A 148 -5.10 14.50 -13.24
N ALA A 149 -6.06 14.11 -14.08
CA ALA A 149 -6.75 15.03 -14.98
C ALA A 149 -7.49 16.15 -14.20
N ARG A 150 -8.17 15.80 -13.13
CA ARG A 150 -8.87 16.77 -12.27
C ARG A 150 -7.96 17.74 -11.53
N ARG A 151 -6.74 17.34 -11.22
CA ARG A 151 -5.75 18.25 -10.67
C ARG A 151 -5.41 19.36 -11.64
N GLY A 152 -5.47 19.10 -12.95
CA GLY A 152 -5.11 20.02 -14.01
C GLY A 152 -3.61 20.25 -14.16
N GLY A 153 -3.24 21.06 -15.12
CA GLY A 153 -1.84 21.43 -15.39
C GLY A 153 -1.01 20.38 -16.14
N THR A 154 -1.60 19.23 -16.46
CA THR A 154 -0.89 18.11 -17.11
C THR A 154 -1.84 17.41 -18.06
N GLU A 155 -1.37 17.05 -19.25
CA GLU A 155 -2.10 16.20 -20.18
C GLU A 155 -2.00 14.74 -19.72
N VAL A 156 -3.14 14.03 -19.59
CA VAL A 156 -3.18 12.67 -19.08
C VAL A 156 -3.72 11.71 -20.12
N HIS A 157 -2.93 10.69 -20.48
CA HIS A 157 -3.31 9.65 -21.41
C HIS A 157 -3.49 8.31 -20.68
N LEU A 158 -4.68 7.72 -20.78
CA LEU A 158 -4.95 6.38 -20.24
C LEU A 158 -4.87 5.35 -21.37
N PHE A 159 -3.89 4.45 -21.28
CA PHE A 159 -3.71 3.32 -22.20
C PHE A 159 -4.26 2.03 -21.61
N HIS A 160 -5.05 1.29 -22.38
CA HIS A 160 -5.59 0.00 -21.98
C HIS A 160 -5.82 -0.93 -23.19
N SER A 161 -5.89 -2.24 -22.94
CA SER A 161 -5.95 -3.25 -23.99
C SER A 161 -7.33 -3.53 -24.57
N GLY A 162 -8.40 -3.03 -23.93
CA GLY A 162 -9.79 -3.26 -24.40
C GLY A 162 -10.38 -2.03 -25.09
N ASP A 163 -11.56 -2.16 -25.67
CA ASP A 163 -12.28 -1.04 -26.31
C ASP A 163 -12.70 0.04 -25.31
N VAL A 164 -12.95 -0.35 -24.06
CA VAL A 164 -13.28 0.55 -22.96
C VAL A 164 -12.64 0.06 -21.66
N PRO A 165 -12.30 0.96 -20.73
CA PRO A 165 -11.70 0.59 -19.45
C PRO A 165 -12.67 -0.20 -18.56
N LEU A 166 -12.17 -0.71 -17.45
CA LEU A 166 -12.89 -1.48 -16.44
C LEU A 166 -13.48 -2.81 -16.99
N PRO A 167 -12.67 -3.70 -17.58
CA PRO A 167 -13.14 -5.02 -17.98
C PRO A 167 -13.70 -5.75 -16.74
N GLY A 168 -14.84 -6.44 -16.92
CA GLY A 168 -15.52 -7.14 -15.82
C GLY A 168 -16.44 -6.28 -14.95
N TYR A 169 -16.50 -4.98 -15.13
CA TYR A 169 -17.49 -4.13 -14.47
C TYR A 169 -18.80 -4.06 -15.26
N HIS A 170 -19.89 -3.75 -14.54
CA HIS A 170 -21.22 -3.63 -15.15
C HIS A 170 -21.22 -2.60 -16.31
N PRO A 171 -21.87 -2.85 -17.45
CA PRO A 171 -21.84 -1.97 -18.63
C PRO A 171 -22.25 -0.51 -18.37
N LYS A 172 -23.18 -0.26 -17.45
CA LYS A 172 -23.56 1.10 -17.05
C LYS A 172 -22.41 1.86 -16.41
N VAL A 173 -21.61 1.19 -15.54
CA VAL A 173 -20.43 1.79 -14.90
C VAL A 173 -19.38 2.11 -15.95
N ARG A 174 -19.10 1.18 -16.87
CA ARG A 174 -18.14 1.37 -17.96
C ARG A 174 -18.50 2.56 -18.84
N ARG A 175 -19.77 2.68 -19.25
CA ARG A 175 -20.25 3.83 -20.03
C ARG A 175 -20.15 5.16 -19.27
N TRP A 176 -20.44 5.15 -17.98
CA TRP A 176 -20.32 6.33 -17.14
C TRP A 176 -18.85 6.79 -17.04
N ILE A 177 -17.92 5.88 -16.81
CA ILE A 177 -16.47 6.17 -16.74
C ILE A 177 -15.94 6.71 -18.07
N VAL A 178 -16.32 6.11 -19.21
CA VAL A 178 -15.88 6.59 -20.52
C VAL A 178 -16.32 8.05 -20.77
N ARG A 179 -17.55 8.40 -20.41
CA ARG A 179 -18.00 9.79 -20.51
C ARG A 179 -17.17 10.71 -19.62
N ARG A 180 -17.01 10.33 -18.36
CA ARG A 180 -16.25 11.11 -17.39
C ARG A 180 -14.77 11.32 -17.74
N LEU A 181 -14.13 10.38 -18.40
CA LEU A 181 -12.72 10.49 -18.81
C LEU A 181 -12.54 11.30 -20.12
N ARG A 182 -13.63 11.64 -20.83
CA ARG A 182 -13.61 12.49 -22.04
C ARG A 182 -13.88 13.95 -21.76
N ASP A 183 -14.56 14.23 -20.66
CA ASP A 183 -14.86 15.58 -20.15
C ASP A 183 -13.67 16.15 -19.36
#